data_19182a215e6c1dd865015bd452d288ca
#
_entry.id   19182a215e6c1dd865015bd452d288ca
#
_cell.length_a   1.000
_cell.length_b   1.000
_cell.length_c   1.000
_cell.angle_alpha   90.00
_cell.angle_beta   90.00
_cell.angle_gamma   90.00
#
_symmetry.space_group_name_H-M   'P 1'
#
loop_
_entity.id
_entity.type
_entity.pdbx_description
1 polymer ?
#
loop_
_entity_poly.entity_id
_entity_poly.type
_entity_poly.pdbx_seq_one_letter_code
_entity_poly.pdbx_strand_id
1 'polypeptide(L)'
;MDVAALSRHPAVDRARANLRERDAETLAAMVELAQIPAPPFGEAARGERVRRWFEEIGLQGVTVDEVGNVLAVLPANGAARTDSDAHRPVLLCAHMDTVFPAGTEVTVRRVGDRLAGPGIADNARGLAALLALATVLVEARPPLVRPVVFAATVGEEGIGDLRGVKHLFREGSPWRRAAAFIALDGTGSRRIVNRGLGSRRYRVTIEGSGGHSWADWGRANPIHALGRAVAALAALELPRRPRTTLSVGRIEGGTAVNAIPTDAWMELDIRSEDERVLDTVEARALREVERAVAATERRSRQDGSVLSLRFERIGDRPSGETPPTSPLVAAACAATRFIGEEPELTASSTDANIPISLGIPAIALGAGGRSSGVHTPDEWYDNEGGPEGLDRALLTLLAAAGVEM
;
A
#
# COMPACT_ATOMS: atom_id res chain seq x y z
N MET A 1 -26.20 7.14 -0.33
CA MET A 1 -26.53 8.16 0.69
C MET A 1 -26.19 9.54 0.12
N ASP A 2 -27.02 10.54 0.34
CA ASP A 2 -26.72 11.93 -0.08
C ASP A 2 -25.72 12.55 0.90
N VAL A 3 -24.52 12.84 0.43
CA VAL A 3 -23.45 13.44 1.24
C VAL A 3 -23.81 14.82 1.76
N ALA A 4 -24.57 15.61 0.97
CA ALA A 4 -25.05 16.94 1.40
C ALA A 4 -26.12 16.84 2.51
N ALA A 5 -26.97 15.83 2.50
CA ALA A 5 -27.88 15.56 3.59
C ALA A 5 -27.13 15.06 4.83
N LEU A 6 -26.19 14.11 4.63
CA LEU A 6 -25.34 13.58 5.69
C LEU A 6 -24.56 14.68 6.42
N SER A 7 -23.99 15.64 5.69
CA SER A 7 -23.21 16.74 6.27
C SER A 7 -24.03 17.69 7.18
N ARG A 8 -25.35 17.72 7.01
CA ARG A 8 -26.27 18.53 7.86
C ARG A 8 -26.74 17.82 9.12
N HIS A 9 -26.45 16.52 9.27
CA HIS A 9 -26.78 15.81 10.51
C HIS A 9 -25.99 16.43 11.69
N PRO A 10 -26.62 16.79 12.82
CA PRO A 10 -25.97 17.58 13.88
C PRO A 10 -24.69 16.94 14.43
N ALA A 11 -24.63 15.62 14.58
CA ALA A 11 -23.41 14.95 15.06
C ALA A 11 -22.31 14.91 13.97
N VAL A 12 -22.68 14.82 12.69
CA VAL A 12 -21.71 14.89 11.58
C VAL A 12 -21.14 16.29 11.43
N ASP A 13 -21.98 17.31 11.53
CA ASP A 13 -21.56 18.71 11.48
C ASP A 13 -20.58 19.04 12.65
N ARG A 14 -20.88 18.57 13.86
CA ARG A 14 -19.94 18.67 15.00
C ARG A 14 -18.62 17.96 14.71
N ALA A 15 -18.63 16.72 14.19
CA ALA A 15 -17.42 16.00 13.85
C ALA A 15 -16.55 16.77 12.84
N ARG A 16 -17.15 17.36 11.83
CA ARG A 16 -16.51 18.19 10.81
C ARG A 16 -15.92 19.48 11.40
N ALA A 17 -16.66 20.15 12.30
CA ALA A 17 -16.17 21.33 13.00
C ALA A 17 -14.94 20.97 13.87
N ASN A 18 -15.03 19.90 14.66
CA ASN A 18 -13.94 19.43 15.51
C ASN A 18 -12.68 19.08 14.71
N LEU A 19 -12.80 18.47 13.50
CA LEU A 19 -11.65 18.21 12.64
C LEU A 19 -10.88 19.49 12.28
N ARG A 20 -11.59 20.58 11.97
CA ARG A 20 -10.96 21.86 11.64
C ARG A 20 -10.33 22.51 12.86
N GLU A 21 -11.02 22.50 14.00
CA GLU A 21 -10.53 23.06 15.26
C GLU A 21 -9.25 22.33 15.75
N ARG A 22 -9.17 21.01 15.51
CA ARG A 22 -8.05 20.15 15.93
C ARG A 22 -6.98 19.96 14.86
N ASP A 23 -6.95 20.80 13.82
CA ASP A 23 -5.96 20.65 12.75
C ASP A 23 -4.51 20.71 13.24
N ALA A 24 -4.24 21.62 14.20
CA ALA A 24 -2.92 21.71 14.82
C ALA A 24 -2.52 20.44 15.59
N GLU A 25 -3.47 19.78 16.27
CA GLU A 25 -3.23 18.50 16.95
C GLU A 25 -2.95 17.38 15.93
N THR A 26 -3.67 17.37 14.80
CA THR A 26 -3.43 16.43 13.71
C THR A 26 -2.02 16.59 13.12
N LEU A 27 -1.58 17.83 12.92
CA LEU A 27 -0.21 18.11 12.45
C LEU A 27 0.85 17.70 13.49
N ALA A 28 0.59 17.92 14.78
CA ALA A 28 1.50 17.48 15.84
C ALA A 28 1.62 15.95 15.89
N ALA A 29 0.50 15.23 15.77
CA ALA A 29 0.48 13.76 15.70
C ALA A 29 1.24 13.24 14.47
N MET A 30 1.07 13.89 13.30
CA MET A 30 1.81 13.56 12.08
C MET A 30 3.33 13.70 12.28
N VAL A 31 3.79 14.80 12.87
CA VAL A 31 5.21 15.03 13.19
C VAL A 31 5.74 13.97 14.16
N GLU A 32 5.00 13.69 15.24
CA GLU A 32 5.38 12.66 16.20
C GLU A 32 5.53 11.29 15.54
N LEU A 33 4.56 10.86 14.72
CA LEU A 33 4.59 9.59 14.02
C LEU A 33 5.76 9.51 13.02
N ALA A 34 5.99 10.56 12.24
CA ALA A 34 7.08 10.59 11.28
C ALA A 34 8.46 10.43 11.94
N GLN A 35 8.62 10.92 13.16
CA GLN A 35 9.87 10.84 13.93
C GLN A 35 10.09 9.49 14.64
N ILE A 36 9.15 8.55 14.55
CA ILE A 36 9.32 7.17 15.02
C ILE A 36 9.75 6.31 13.81
N PRO A 37 11.00 5.82 13.73
CA PRO A 37 11.43 4.97 12.63
C PRO A 37 10.55 3.73 12.47
N ALA A 38 10.13 3.44 11.26
CA ALA A 38 9.27 2.28 10.96
C ALA A 38 9.62 1.69 9.58
N PRO A 39 10.81 1.11 9.39
CA PRO A 39 11.10 0.35 8.18
C PRO A 39 10.17 -0.86 8.10
N PRO A 40 9.97 -1.47 6.90
CA PRO A 40 9.25 -2.74 6.81
C PRO A 40 9.85 -3.77 7.76
N PHE A 41 9.01 -4.46 8.55
CA PHE A 41 9.35 -5.37 9.66
C PHE A 41 9.93 -4.69 10.92
N GLY A 42 10.01 -3.36 10.98
CA GLY A 42 10.49 -2.59 12.12
C GLY A 42 9.46 -1.61 12.68
N GLU A 43 8.16 -1.85 12.46
CA GLU A 43 7.06 -0.94 12.80
C GLU A 43 6.65 -0.94 14.28
N ALA A 44 7.20 -1.85 15.09
CA ALA A 44 6.72 -2.11 16.46
C ALA A 44 6.64 -0.86 17.36
N ALA A 45 7.62 0.05 17.29
CA ALA A 45 7.62 1.26 18.10
C ALA A 45 6.50 2.24 17.71
N ARG A 46 6.27 2.41 16.40
CA ARG A 46 5.19 3.23 15.87
C ARG A 46 3.84 2.59 16.17
N GLY A 47 3.72 1.27 16.04
CA GLY A 47 2.52 0.50 16.38
C GLY A 47 2.15 0.62 17.86
N GLU A 48 3.12 0.56 18.78
CA GLU A 48 2.87 0.75 20.21
C GLU A 48 2.35 2.17 20.52
N ARG A 49 2.86 3.19 19.80
CA ARG A 49 2.36 4.56 19.98
C ARG A 49 0.91 4.70 19.47
N VAL A 50 0.59 4.13 18.31
CA VAL A 50 -0.78 4.11 17.78
C VAL A 50 -1.73 3.35 18.70
N ARG A 51 -1.30 2.20 19.24
CA ARG A 51 -2.07 1.40 20.19
C ARG A 51 -2.50 2.23 21.40
N ARG A 52 -1.54 2.97 22.01
CA ARG A 52 -1.83 3.86 23.14
C ARG A 52 -2.81 4.96 22.75
N TRP A 53 -2.65 5.58 21.60
CA TRP A 53 -3.60 6.58 21.13
C TRP A 53 -5.01 6.03 20.97
N PHE A 54 -5.18 4.83 20.40
CA PHE A 54 -6.49 4.22 20.32
C PHE A 54 -7.14 3.99 21.68
N GLU A 55 -6.33 3.62 22.70
CA GLU A 55 -6.81 3.51 24.08
C GLU A 55 -7.15 4.89 24.69
N GLU A 56 -6.31 5.88 24.50
CA GLU A 56 -6.51 7.27 24.97
C GLU A 56 -7.78 7.90 24.34
N ILE A 57 -8.06 7.62 23.06
CA ILE A 57 -9.27 8.06 22.35
C ILE A 57 -10.52 7.36 22.93
N GLY A 58 -10.38 6.19 23.52
CA GLY A 58 -11.48 5.41 24.07
C GLY A 58 -12.14 4.46 23.07
N LEU A 59 -11.42 4.02 22.05
CA LEU A 59 -11.87 2.95 21.15
C LEU A 59 -11.92 1.61 21.87
N GLN A 60 -12.80 0.70 21.40
CA GLN A 60 -12.99 -0.61 22.01
C GLN A 60 -12.12 -1.67 21.32
N GLY A 61 -11.79 -2.75 22.07
CA GLY A 61 -11.12 -3.92 21.52
C GLY A 61 -9.76 -3.61 20.89
N VAL A 62 -9.00 -2.69 21.47
CA VAL A 62 -7.65 -2.34 20.98
C VAL A 62 -6.76 -3.58 21.07
N THR A 63 -6.25 -4.02 19.94
CA THR A 63 -5.42 -5.23 19.82
C THR A 63 -4.28 -5.02 18.85
N VAL A 64 -3.21 -5.77 19.06
CA VAL A 64 -2.12 -5.95 18.09
C VAL A 64 -2.19 -7.38 17.60
N ASP A 65 -2.28 -7.58 16.29
CA ASP A 65 -2.34 -8.92 15.73
C ASP A 65 -0.95 -9.57 15.59
N GLU A 66 -0.92 -10.80 15.09
CA GLU A 66 0.29 -11.64 14.99
C GLU A 66 1.38 -11.05 14.08
N VAL A 67 1.01 -10.18 13.14
CA VAL A 67 1.97 -9.53 12.22
C VAL A 67 2.30 -8.08 12.62
N GLY A 68 1.61 -7.54 13.65
CA GLY A 68 1.84 -6.22 14.19
C GLY A 68 0.86 -5.14 13.73
N ASN A 69 -0.24 -5.47 13.04
CA ASN A 69 -1.31 -4.50 12.81
C ASN A 69 -1.95 -4.10 14.12
N VAL A 70 -2.27 -2.82 14.28
CA VAL A 70 -2.98 -2.30 15.43
C VAL A 70 -4.44 -2.04 15.04
N LEU A 71 -5.36 -2.68 15.74
CA LEU A 71 -6.80 -2.64 15.44
C LEU A 71 -7.57 -2.08 16.63
N ALA A 72 -8.62 -1.33 16.34
CA ALA A 72 -9.59 -0.86 17.33
C ALA A 72 -10.97 -0.69 16.71
N VAL A 73 -12.02 -0.75 17.52
CA VAL A 73 -13.41 -0.73 17.05
C VAL A 73 -14.17 0.44 17.65
N LEU A 74 -14.86 1.17 16.80
CA LEU A 74 -15.95 2.05 17.18
C LEU A 74 -17.27 1.29 16.89
N PRO A 75 -18.00 0.86 17.91
CA PRO A 75 -19.22 0.07 17.69
C PRO A 75 -20.32 0.90 17.04
N ALA A 76 -21.20 0.24 16.32
CA ALA A 76 -22.46 0.82 15.90
C ALA A 76 -23.28 1.23 17.14
N ASN A 77 -23.94 2.38 17.08
CA ASN A 77 -24.73 2.96 18.17
C ASN A 77 -26.10 3.50 17.69
N GLY A 78 -26.45 3.24 16.43
CA GLY A 78 -27.79 3.44 15.89
C GLY A 78 -28.79 2.40 16.40
N ALA A 79 -30.06 2.48 15.99
CA ALA A 79 -31.08 1.53 16.40
C ALA A 79 -30.70 0.10 16.03
N ALA A 80 -30.95 -0.86 16.94
CA ALA A 80 -30.63 -2.26 16.70
C ALA A 80 -31.36 -2.76 15.45
N ARG A 81 -30.59 -3.16 14.43
CA ARG A 81 -31.09 -3.75 13.19
C ARG A 81 -30.93 -5.26 13.26
N THR A 82 -31.96 -5.98 12.88
CA THR A 82 -31.94 -7.46 12.77
C THR A 82 -31.30 -7.95 11.45
N ASP A 83 -30.98 -7.02 10.57
CA ASP A 83 -30.36 -7.29 9.29
C ASP A 83 -28.89 -7.70 9.47
N SER A 84 -28.53 -8.86 8.95
CA SER A 84 -27.17 -9.40 9.00
C SER A 84 -26.14 -8.47 8.32
N ASP A 85 -26.57 -7.63 7.42
CA ASP A 85 -25.70 -6.68 6.68
C ASP A 85 -25.29 -5.48 7.56
N ALA A 86 -26.10 -5.11 8.56
CA ALA A 86 -25.77 -4.05 9.53
C ALA A 86 -24.59 -4.41 10.44
N HIS A 87 -24.28 -5.70 10.61
CA HIS A 87 -23.15 -6.17 11.42
C HIS A 87 -21.82 -6.22 10.66
N ARG A 88 -21.83 -5.98 9.35
CA ARG A 88 -20.60 -5.95 8.54
C ARG A 88 -19.86 -4.64 8.77
N PRO A 89 -18.60 -4.67 9.28
CA PRO A 89 -17.89 -3.45 9.59
C PRO A 89 -17.44 -2.73 8.32
N VAL A 90 -17.18 -1.42 8.47
CA VAL A 90 -16.36 -0.64 7.54
C VAL A 90 -14.96 -0.53 8.14
N LEU A 91 -13.94 -0.91 7.39
CA LEU A 91 -12.55 -0.75 7.81
C LEU A 91 -11.98 0.56 7.26
N LEU A 92 -11.36 1.34 8.12
CA LEU A 92 -10.54 2.49 7.77
C LEU A 92 -9.11 2.19 8.19
N CYS A 93 -8.17 2.22 7.25
CA CYS A 93 -6.77 1.93 7.54
C CYS A 93 -5.80 3.02 7.08
N ALA A 94 -4.60 2.98 7.67
CA ALA A 94 -3.40 3.66 7.18
C ALA A 94 -2.19 2.80 7.54
N HIS A 95 -1.19 2.71 6.65
CA HIS A 95 -0.01 1.91 6.95
C HIS A 95 1.00 2.65 7.83
N MET A 96 1.74 1.88 8.62
CA MET A 96 2.70 2.40 9.59
C MET A 96 4.13 2.46 9.05
N ASP A 97 4.46 1.60 8.13
CA ASP A 97 5.81 1.50 7.60
C ASP A 97 6.16 2.60 6.58
N THR A 98 7.42 2.72 6.29
CA THR A 98 7.99 3.61 5.28
C THR A 98 9.01 2.85 4.44
N VAL A 99 9.36 3.36 3.25
CA VAL A 99 10.40 2.75 2.40
C VAL A 99 11.83 2.87 2.98
N PHE A 100 12.01 3.69 4.01
CA PHE A 100 13.33 4.04 4.51
C PHE A 100 13.92 2.91 5.37
N PRO A 101 15.20 2.53 5.13
CA PRO A 101 15.86 1.49 5.91
C PRO A 101 16.09 1.90 7.36
N ALA A 102 16.31 0.89 8.21
CA ALA A 102 16.70 1.12 9.61
C ALA A 102 17.97 2.00 9.69
N GLY A 103 17.95 2.95 10.65
CA GLY A 103 19.06 3.91 10.82
C GLY A 103 18.92 5.18 9.98
N THR A 104 17.90 5.31 9.14
CA THR A 104 17.59 6.58 8.48
C THR A 104 17.23 7.63 9.54
N GLU A 105 17.82 8.84 9.44
CA GLU A 105 17.43 9.97 10.28
C GLU A 105 16.03 10.45 9.88
N VAL A 106 15.09 10.40 10.82
CA VAL A 106 13.67 10.75 10.59
C VAL A 106 13.26 12.05 11.28
N THR A 107 14.19 12.97 11.47
CA THR A 107 13.92 14.30 12.07
C THR A 107 13.06 15.12 11.13
N VAL A 108 11.90 15.59 11.63
CA VAL A 108 11.04 16.52 10.91
C VAL A 108 11.48 17.96 11.14
N ARG A 109 11.61 18.72 10.06
CA ARG A 109 12.00 20.14 10.09
C ARG A 109 10.90 21.00 9.48
N ARG A 110 10.67 22.18 10.08
CA ARG A 110 9.79 23.19 9.46
C ARG A 110 10.61 24.07 8.51
N VAL A 111 10.18 24.14 7.25
CA VAL A 111 10.80 24.98 6.21
C VAL A 111 9.70 25.88 5.62
N GLY A 112 9.57 27.10 6.12
CA GLY A 112 8.42 27.96 5.85
C GLY A 112 7.14 27.34 6.38
N ASP A 113 6.14 27.18 5.51
CA ASP A 113 4.87 26.56 5.85
C ASP A 113 4.89 25.02 5.72
N ARG A 114 6.02 24.44 5.27
CA ARG A 114 6.19 23.01 5.04
C ARG A 114 6.80 22.30 6.21
N LEU A 115 6.40 21.05 6.39
CA LEU A 115 7.06 20.07 7.25
C LEU A 115 7.87 19.13 6.35
N ALA A 116 9.16 19.02 6.56
CA ALA A 116 10.06 18.21 5.75
C ALA A 116 10.70 17.10 6.59
N GLY A 117 10.64 15.89 6.11
CA GLY A 117 11.23 14.70 6.74
C GLY A 117 10.75 13.41 6.09
N PRO A 118 11.57 12.35 6.14
CA PRO A 118 11.24 11.05 5.55
C PRO A 118 9.94 10.45 6.09
N GLY A 119 9.01 10.07 5.19
CA GLY A 119 7.74 9.44 5.56
C GLY A 119 6.71 10.39 6.18
N ILE A 120 6.92 11.72 6.06
CA ILE A 120 5.99 12.72 6.62
C ILE A 120 4.64 12.69 5.91
N ALA A 121 4.63 12.50 4.60
CA ALA A 121 3.43 12.43 3.79
C ALA A 121 2.99 10.98 3.55
N ASP A 122 3.97 10.09 3.37
CA ASP A 122 3.78 8.66 3.14
C ASP A 122 4.44 7.81 4.25
N ASN A 123 3.72 7.39 5.30
CA ASN A 123 2.28 7.66 5.47
C ASN A 123 1.95 8.20 6.87
N ALA A 124 2.83 9.04 7.48
CA ALA A 124 2.52 9.67 8.77
C ALA A 124 1.27 10.56 8.67
N ARG A 125 1.00 11.18 7.50
CA ARG A 125 -0.23 11.94 7.26
C ARG A 125 -1.48 11.07 7.30
N GLY A 126 -1.47 9.91 6.65
CA GLY A 126 -2.58 8.96 6.67
C GLY A 126 -2.87 8.44 8.09
N LEU A 127 -1.82 8.12 8.86
CA LEU A 127 -1.96 7.71 10.25
C LEU A 127 -2.52 8.82 11.14
N ALA A 128 -2.04 10.06 11.00
CA ALA A 128 -2.57 11.20 11.74
C ALA A 128 -4.05 11.45 11.40
N ALA A 129 -4.42 11.29 10.13
CA ALA A 129 -5.81 11.36 9.69
C ALA A 129 -6.68 10.25 10.31
N LEU A 130 -6.15 9.01 10.35
CA LEU A 130 -6.82 7.88 11.01
C LEU A 130 -7.15 8.20 12.47
N LEU A 131 -6.19 8.75 13.22
CA LEU A 131 -6.35 9.14 14.62
C LEU A 131 -7.33 10.31 14.78
N ALA A 132 -7.23 11.34 13.95
CA ALA A 132 -8.13 12.49 13.97
C ALA A 132 -9.58 12.08 13.72
N LEU A 133 -9.82 11.22 12.71
CA LEU A 133 -11.16 10.69 12.41
C LEU A 133 -11.70 9.84 13.56
N ALA A 134 -10.87 9.00 14.18
CA ALA A 134 -11.26 8.23 15.36
C ALA A 134 -11.70 9.13 16.50
N THR A 135 -10.89 10.16 16.81
CA THR A 135 -11.15 11.11 17.89
C THR A 135 -12.49 11.81 17.72
N VAL A 136 -12.71 12.42 16.55
CA VAL A 136 -13.95 13.20 16.34
C VAL A 136 -15.19 12.33 16.28
N LEU A 137 -15.08 11.07 15.85
CA LEU A 137 -16.21 10.13 15.83
C LEU A 137 -16.58 9.65 17.22
N VAL A 138 -15.59 9.41 18.10
CA VAL A 138 -15.83 9.08 19.52
C VAL A 138 -16.47 10.24 20.24
N GLU A 139 -16.05 11.48 20.00
CA GLU A 139 -16.60 12.69 20.62
C GLU A 139 -18.00 13.05 20.11
N ALA A 140 -18.16 13.09 18.81
CA ALA A 140 -19.44 13.54 18.19
C ALA A 140 -20.54 12.48 18.23
N ARG A 141 -20.20 11.20 18.33
CA ARG A 141 -21.10 10.04 18.42
C ARG A 141 -22.24 10.05 17.40
N PRO A 142 -21.94 10.13 16.08
CA PRO A 142 -22.99 9.99 15.08
C PRO A 142 -23.66 8.62 15.23
N PRO A 143 -24.98 8.49 14.98
CA PRO A 143 -25.70 7.23 15.10
C PRO A 143 -25.32 6.28 13.95
N LEU A 144 -24.23 5.55 14.11
CA LEU A 144 -23.68 4.64 13.12
C LEU A 144 -24.52 3.38 12.95
N VAL A 145 -24.81 3.01 11.72
CA VAL A 145 -25.51 1.77 11.35
C VAL A 145 -24.55 0.58 11.40
N ARG A 146 -23.29 0.75 10.96
CA ARG A 146 -22.25 -0.27 10.96
C ARG A 146 -21.11 0.11 11.90
N PRO A 147 -20.46 -0.87 12.54
CA PRO A 147 -19.25 -0.59 13.29
C PRO A 147 -18.14 -0.14 12.34
N VAL A 148 -17.28 0.73 12.84
CA VAL A 148 -16.05 1.15 12.16
C VAL A 148 -14.85 0.50 12.84
N VAL A 149 -13.99 -0.15 12.05
CA VAL A 149 -12.72 -0.70 12.51
C VAL A 149 -11.61 0.22 12.01
N PHE A 150 -10.84 0.76 12.94
CA PHE A 150 -9.62 1.50 12.66
C PHE A 150 -8.46 0.53 12.65
N ALA A 151 -7.64 0.56 11.61
CA ALA A 151 -6.52 -0.34 11.43
C ALA A 151 -5.25 0.45 11.05
N ALA A 152 -4.24 0.40 11.90
CA ALA A 152 -2.89 0.80 11.49
C ALA A 152 -2.16 -0.45 10.99
N THR A 153 -1.89 -0.50 9.70
CA THR A 153 -1.37 -1.69 9.02
C THR A 153 0.15 -1.67 8.94
N VAL A 154 0.76 -2.84 8.78
CA VAL A 154 2.21 -3.01 8.66
C VAL A 154 2.59 -3.54 7.28
N GLY A 155 3.79 -3.15 6.82
CA GLY A 155 4.39 -3.74 5.62
C GLY A 155 3.60 -3.46 4.34
N GLU A 156 3.09 -2.26 4.18
CA GLU A 156 2.56 -1.81 2.88
C GLU A 156 3.69 -1.67 1.89
N GLU A 157 4.82 -1.14 2.30
CA GLU A 157 5.91 -0.71 1.45
C GLU A 157 6.86 -1.84 1.02
N GLY A 158 7.35 -1.70 -0.20
CA GLY A 158 8.51 -2.44 -0.73
C GLY A 158 8.46 -3.94 -0.46
N ILE A 159 9.40 -4.41 0.38
CA ILE A 159 9.54 -5.82 0.77
C ILE A 159 8.49 -6.28 1.79
N GLY A 160 7.75 -5.37 2.39
CA GLY A 160 6.61 -5.68 3.26
C GLY A 160 5.45 -6.33 2.51
N ASP A 161 5.31 -6.01 1.22
CA ASP A 161 4.42 -6.67 0.26
C ASP A 161 2.97 -6.81 0.74
N LEU A 162 2.42 -5.75 1.33
CA LEU A 162 1.06 -5.70 1.89
C LEU A 162 0.82 -6.73 3.01
N ARG A 163 1.84 -7.15 3.76
CA ARG A 163 1.72 -8.25 4.72
C ARG A 163 0.64 -8.03 5.78
N GLY A 164 0.46 -6.77 6.21
CA GLY A 164 -0.54 -6.39 7.19
C GLY A 164 -1.96 -6.65 6.68
N VAL A 165 -2.30 -6.09 5.53
CA VAL A 165 -3.63 -6.26 4.94
C VAL A 165 -3.85 -7.69 4.43
N LYS A 166 -2.83 -8.38 3.92
CA LYS A 166 -2.91 -9.81 3.61
C LYS A 166 -3.30 -10.64 4.83
N HIS A 167 -2.70 -10.33 5.99
CA HIS A 167 -3.05 -11.00 7.25
C HIS A 167 -4.47 -10.66 7.70
N LEU A 168 -4.90 -9.39 7.59
CA LEU A 168 -6.28 -8.99 7.91
C LEU A 168 -7.30 -9.78 7.10
N PHE A 169 -7.04 -9.98 5.80
CA PHE A 169 -7.98 -10.67 4.90
C PHE A 169 -7.60 -12.14 4.62
N ARG A 170 -6.78 -12.79 5.47
CA ARG A 170 -6.47 -14.20 5.35
C ARG A 170 -7.71 -15.09 5.43
N GLU A 171 -7.61 -16.31 4.95
CA GLU A 171 -8.71 -17.27 5.02
C GLU A 171 -9.18 -17.44 6.48
N GLY A 172 -10.49 -17.50 6.67
CA GLY A 172 -11.11 -17.59 8.00
C GLY A 172 -11.18 -16.25 8.77
N SER A 173 -10.59 -15.16 8.28
CA SER A 173 -10.67 -13.87 8.95
C SER A 173 -12.09 -13.29 8.93
N PRO A 174 -12.57 -12.71 10.05
CA PRO A 174 -13.88 -12.05 10.10
C PRO A 174 -13.95 -10.82 9.18
N TRP A 175 -12.81 -10.20 8.88
CA TRP A 175 -12.73 -9.00 8.05
C TRP A 175 -13.03 -9.26 6.58
N ARG A 176 -12.99 -10.51 6.12
CA ARG A 176 -13.45 -10.89 4.76
C ARG A 176 -14.93 -10.61 4.51
N ARG A 177 -15.69 -10.34 5.56
CA ARG A 177 -17.09 -9.95 5.50
C ARG A 177 -17.30 -8.43 5.62
N ALA A 178 -16.26 -7.63 5.54
CA ALA A 178 -16.37 -6.18 5.61
C ALA A 178 -17.38 -5.64 4.58
N ALA A 179 -18.11 -4.60 4.95
CA ALA A 179 -19.02 -3.90 4.04
C ALA A 179 -18.25 -3.01 3.06
N ALA A 180 -17.15 -2.43 3.55
CA ALA A 180 -16.25 -1.59 2.77
C ALA A 180 -14.87 -1.51 3.46
N PHE A 181 -13.85 -1.15 2.66
CA PHE A 181 -12.50 -0.86 3.13
C PHE A 181 -12.01 0.46 2.51
N ILE A 182 -11.44 1.32 3.34
CA ILE A 182 -10.91 2.62 2.92
C ILE A 182 -9.48 2.72 3.46
N ALA A 183 -8.50 2.84 2.57
CA ALA A 183 -7.13 3.18 2.94
C ALA A 183 -6.93 4.70 2.90
N LEU A 184 -6.30 5.26 3.92
CA LEU A 184 -5.77 6.62 3.91
C LEU A 184 -4.30 6.52 3.56
N ASP A 185 -3.94 6.95 2.35
CA ASP A 185 -2.62 6.73 1.79
C ASP A 185 -2.15 7.95 1.00
N GLY A 186 -1.10 8.59 1.51
CA GLY A 186 -0.54 9.81 0.96
C GLY A 186 -1.42 11.05 1.17
N THR A 187 -1.23 12.03 0.29
CA THR A 187 -1.83 13.37 0.38
C THR A 187 -2.81 13.67 -0.75
N GLY A 188 -3.41 14.87 -0.70
CA GLY A 188 -4.36 15.38 -1.69
C GLY A 188 -5.80 14.98 -1.41
N SER A 189 -6.72 15.62 -2.16
CA SER A 189 -8.16 15.50 -1.94
C SER A 189 -8.96 15.15 -3.20
N ARG A 190 -8.33 14.98 -4.35
CA ARG A 190 -8.99 14.71 -5.64
C ARG A 190 -8.98 13.22 -6.02
N ARG A 191 -7.81 12.57 -5.85
CA ARG A 191 -7.61 11.20 -6.27
C ARG A 191 -8.41 10.22 -5.41
N ILE A 192 -9.03 9.26 -6.09
CA ILE A 192 -9.72 8.10 -5.53
C ILE A 192 -9.13 6.89 -6.23
N VAL A 193 -8.33 6.10 -5.53
CA VAL A 193 -7.78 4.86 -6.06
C VAL A 193 -8.86 3.80 -5.92
N ASN A 194 -9.56 3.51 -7.00
CA ASN A 194 -10.59 2.46 -7.05
C ASN A 194 -10.12 1.22 -7.82
N ARG A 195 -8.89 1.26 -8.39
CA ARG A 195 -8.26 0.14 -9.08
C ARG A 195 -6.94 -0.22 -8.42
N GLY A 196 -6.81 -1.46 -7.99
CA GLY A 196 -5.56 -2.02 -7.48
C GLY A 196 -4.62 -2.36 -8.64
N LEU A 197 -3.42 -1.76 -8.65
CA LEU A 197 -2.37 -2.11 -9.60
C LEU A 197 -1.66 -3.38 -9.14
N GLY A 198 -1.78 -4.46 -9.90
CA GLY A 198 -1.13 -5.73 -9.61
C GLY A 198 0.38 -5.69 -9.85
N SER A 199 1.13 -6.45 -9.05
CA SER A 199 2.58 -6.56 -9.15
C SER A 199 3.05 -7.97 -8.83
N ARG A 200 3.98 -8.49 -9.65
CA ARG A 200 4.72 -9.74 -9.41
C ARG A 200 6.20 -9.41 -9.37
N ARG A 201 6.84 -9.72 -8.25
CA ARG A 201 8.26 -9.45 -8.04
C ARG A 201 9.02 -10.74 -7.84
N TYR A 202 10.16 -10.86 -8.51
CA TYR A 202 10.98 -12.06 -8.46
C TYR A 202 12.44 -11.72 -8.21
N ARG A 203 13.09 -12.50 -7.36
CA ARG A 203 14.54 -12.69 -7.41
C ARG A 203 14.82 -13.92 -8.28
N VAL A 204 15.58 -13.72 -9.34
CA VAL A 204 16.03 -14.77 -10.27
C VAL A 204 17.50 -15.01 -10.02
N THR A 205 17.86 -16.21 -9.57
CA THR A 205 19.24 -16.60 -9.28
C THR A 205 19.68 -17.68 -10.25
N ILE A 206 20.85 -17.50 -10.84
CA ILE A 206 21.48 -18.47 -11.72
C ILE A 206 22.81 -18.85 -11.09
N GLU A 207 23.03 -20.15 -10.86
CA GLU A 207 24.24 -20.70 -10.25
C GLU A 207 24.97 -21.60 -11.25
N GLY A 208 26.30 -21.67 -11.15
CA GLY A 208 27.14 -22.50 -12.00
C GLY A 208 28.39 -22.99 -11.26
N SER A 209 29.21 -23.79 -11.93
CA SER A 209 30.42 -24.41 -11.33
C SER A 209 31.53 -23.42 -11.02
N GLY A 210 31.48 -22.20 -11.58
CA GLY A 210 32.59 -21.27 -11.49
C GLY A 210 33.88 -21.75 -12.22
N GLY A 211 34.97 -21.03 -12.07
CA GLY A 211 36.26 -21.45 -12.60
C GLY A 211 37.20 -20.30 -12.96
N HIS A 212 38.41 -20.68 -13.46
CA HIS A 212 39.36 -19.70 -13.96
C HIS A 212 39.01 -19.31 -15.39
N SER A 213 38.90 -18.02 -15.69
CA SER A 213 38.43 -17.52 -17.00
C SER A 213 39.25 -18.04 -18.21
N TRP A 214 40.54 -18.39 -18.03
CA TRP A 214 41.39 -18.97 -19.07
C TRP A 214 41.38 -20.50 -19.04
N ALA A 215 41.67 -21.11 -17.87
CA ALA A 215 41.82 -22.56 -17.76
C ALA A 215 40.48 -23.30 -17.98
N ASP A 216 39.39 -22.73 -17.52
CA ASP A 216 38.05 -23.31 -17.61
C ASP A 216 37.21 -22.65 -18.70
N TRP A 217 37.85 -22.03 -19.70
CA TRP A 217 37.16 -21.41 -20.81
C TRP A 217 36.19 -22.39 -21.50
N GLY A 218 34.94 -21.93 -21.65
CA GLY A 218 33.88 -22.74 -22.28
C GLY A 218 32.87 -23.29 -21.30
N ARG A 219 33.08 -23.18 -19.98
CA ARG A 219 32.04 -23.44 -18.99
C ARG A 219 30.87 -22.46 -19.13
N ALA A 220 29.66 -22.91 -18.83
CA ALA A 220 28.50 -22.06 -18.77
C ALA A 220 28.68 -21.00 -17.68
N ASN A 221 28.42 -19.74 -18.04
CA ASN A 221 28.68 -18.59 -17.18
C ASN A 221 27.35 -17.97 -16.74
N PRO A 222 27.04 -17.92 -15.41
CA PRO A 222 25.82 -17.34 -14.86
C PRO A 222 25.59 -15.88 -15.28
N ILE A 223 26.62 -15.03 -15.32
CA ILE A 223 26.50 -13.64 -15.76
C ILE A 223 26.12 -13.57 -17.25
N HIS A 224 26.69 -14.44 -18.10
CA HIS A 224 26.32 -14.47 -19.51
C HIS A 224 24.86 -14.92 -19.72
N ALA A 225 24.38 -15.87 -18.91
CA ALA A 225 22.99 -16.31 -18.94
C ALA A 225 22.07 -15.16 -18.47
N LEU A 226 22.42 -14.50 -17.39
CA LEU A 226 21.68 -13.36 -16.84
C LEU A 226 21.61 -12.19 -17.83
N GLY A 227 22.74 -11.83 -18.46
CA GLY A 227 22.77 -10.77 -19.48
C GLY A 227 21.88 -11.06 -20.69
N ARG A 228 21.81 -12.35 -21.12
CA ARG A 228 20.84 -12.78 -22.17
C ARG A 228 19.41 -12.68 -21.70
N ALA A 229 19.13 -13.08 -20.45
CA ALA A 229 17.80 -12.96 -19.86
C ALA A 229 17.35 -11.49 -19.80
N VAL A 230 18.19 -10.58 -19.33
CA VAL A 230 17.90 -9.15 -19.26
C VAL A 230 17.61 -8.58 -20.65
N ALA A 231 18.43 -8.93 -21.65
CA ALA A 231 18.22 -8.49 -23.02
C ALA A 231 16.90 -9.01 -23.61
N ALA A 232 16.54 -10.27 -23.34
CA ALA A 232 15.29 -10.87 -23.79
C ALA A 232 14.09 -10.22 -23.10
N LEU A 233 14.16 -9.97 -21.80
CA LEU A 233 13.11 -9.29 -21.03
C LEU A 233 12.90 -7.85 -21.51
N ALA A 234 13.97 -7.12 -21.79
CA ALA A 234 13.90 -5.74 -22.32
C ALA A 234 13.29 -5.67 -23.74
N ALA A 235 13.37 -6.76 -24.50
CA ALA A 235 12.80 -6.86 -25.85
C ALA A 235 11.34 -7.35 -25.86
N LEU A 236 10.76 -7.69 -24.69
CA LEU A 236 9.37 -8.14 -24.64
C LEU A 236 8.41 -7.01 -25.02
N GLU A 237 7.58 -7.25 -26.00
CA GLU A 237 6.46 -6.38 -26.30
C GLU A 237 5.37 -6.55 -25.24
N LEU A 238 5.05 -5.45 -24.55
CA LEU A 238 4.07 -5.39 -23.49
C LEU A 238 2.79 -4.67 -23.95
N PRO A 239 1.61 -5.08 -23.46
CA PRO A 239 0.37 -4.37 -23.72
C PRO A 239 0.44 -2.92 -23.22
N ARG A 240 -0.05 -1.99 -24.06
CA ARG A 240 -0.21 -0.58 -23.67
C ARG A 240 -1.54 -0.34 -22.95
N ARG A 241 -2.54 -1.18 -23.22
CA ARG A 241 -3.87 -1.20 -22.58
C ARG A 241 -4.30 -2.65 -22.37
N PRO A 242 -4.53 -3.08 -21.14
CA PRO A 242 -4.24 -2.36 -19.89
C PRO A 242 -2.75 -1.98 -19.78
N ARG A 243 -2.44 -0.90 -19.08
CA ARG A 243 -1.03 -0.47 -18.90
C ARG A 243 -0.27 -1.57 -18.17
N THR A 244 0.80 -2.04 -18.80
CA THR A 244 1.64 -3.12 -18.28
C THR A 244 3.10 -2.72 -18.39
N THR A 245 3.87 -3.01 -17.35
CA THR A 245 5.30 -2.68 -17.29
C THR A 245 6.10 -3.89 -16.81
N LEU A 246 7.36 -3.93 -17.22
CA LEU A 246 8.35 -4.90 -16.75
C LEU A 246 9.69 -4.18 -16.59
N SER A 247 10.36 -4.38 -15.47
CA SER A 247 11.65 -3.76 -15.18
C SER A 247 12.55 -4.72 -14.43
N VAL A 248 13.82 -4.79 -14.82
CA VAL A 248 14.89 -5.35 -13.99
C VAL A 248 15.51 -4.20 -13.22
N GLY A 249 15.22 -4.14 -11.90
CA GLY A 249 15.62 -3.03 -11.05
C GLY A 249 16.99 -3.21 -10.39
N ARG A 250 17.43 -4.47 -10.20
CA ARG A 250 18.72 -4.82 -9.59
C ARG A 250 19.34 -6.00 -10.29
N ILE A 251 20.67 -6.01 -10.37
CA ILE A 251 21.46 -7.09 -10.94
C ILE A 251 22.81 -7.15 -10.20
N GLU A 252 23.26 -8.37 -9.88
CA GLU A 252 24.55 -8.59 -9.23
C GLU A 252 25.12 -9.96 -9.61
N GLY A 253 26.45 -10.14 -9.51
CA GLY A 253 27.12 -11.42 -9.71
C GLY A 253 28.62 -11.29 -9.96
N GLY A 254 29.33 -12.37 -9.63
CA GLY A 254 30.77 -12.49 -9.80
C GLY A 254 31.60 -11.80 -8.71
N THR A 255 32.86 -12.19 -8.61
CA THR A 255 33.80 -11.71 -7.56
C THR A 255 35.10 -11.14 -8.12
N ALA A 256 35.50 -11.55 -9.31
CA ALA A 256 36.77 -11.13 -9.94
C ALA A 256 36.69 -11.17 -11.47
N VAL A 257 37.43 -10.27 -12.13
CA VAL A 257 37.43 -10.14 -13.60
C VAL A 257 37.97 -11.38 -14.32
N ASN A 258 38.85 -12.15 -13.70
CA ASN A 258 39.48 -13.36 -14.25
C ASN A 258 38.85 -14.67 -13.73
N ALA A 259 37.64 -14.61 -13.15
CA ALA A 259 36.89 -15.77 -12.71
C ALA A 259 35.60 -15.94 -13.56
N ILE A 260 35.23 -17.20 -13.82
CA ILE A 260 33.86 -17.54 -14.19
C ILE A 260 33.07 -17.54 -12.91
N PRO A 261 31.95 -16.75 -12.77
CA PRO A 261 31.22 -16.65 -11.53
C PRO A 261 30.52 -17.96 -11.14
N THR A 262 30.33 -18.15 -9.84
CA THR A 262 29.54 -19.25 -9.29
C THR A 262 28.05 -18.90 -9.27
N ASP A 263 27.72 -17.62 -9.24
CA ASP A 263 26.33 -17.13 -9.21
C ASP A 263 26.18 -15.75 -9.85
N ALA A 264 24.96 -15.47 -10.25
CA ALA A 264 24.46 -14.16 -10.62
C ALA A 264 22.96 -14.10 -10.37
N TRP A 265 22.43 -12.92 -10.00
CA TRP A 265 21.00 -12.74 -9.76
C TRP A 265 20.49 -11.38 -10.26
N MET A 266 19.19 -11.31 -10.47
CA MET A 266 18.46 -10.07 -10.74
C MET A 266 17.15 -10.02 -9.97
N GLU A 267 16.63 -8.80 -9.75
CA GLU A 267 15.27 -8.56 -9.27
C GLU A 267 14.43 -7.95 -10.38
N LEU A 268 13.27 -8.59 -10.61
CA LEU A 268 12.31 -8.30 -11.65
C LEU A 268 11.01 -7.81 -11.04
N ASP A 269 10.48 -6.70 -11.54
CA ASP A 269 9.15 -6.15 -11.19
C ASP A 269 8.27 -6.14 -12.44
N ILE A 270 7.11 -6.81 -12.38
CA ILE A 270 6.10 -6.87 -13.45
C ILE A 270 4.83 -6.28 -12.87
N ARG A 271 4.22 -5.31 -13.55
CA ARG A 271 2.97 -4.66 -13.11
C ARG A 271 1.94 -4.61 -14.21
N SER A 272 0.67 -4.76 -13.85
CA SER A 272 -0.46 -4.57 -14.76
C SER A 272 -1.72 -4.09 -14.03
N GLU A 273 -2.56 -3.34 -14.72
CA GLU A 273 -3.91 -2.97 -14.27
C GLU A 273 -4.92 -4.14 -14.40
N ASP A 274 -4.53 -5.27 -15.00
CA ASP A 274 -5.38 -6.45 -15.23
C ASP A 274 -4.65 -7.73 -14.81
N GLU A 275 -5.29 -8.54 -13.99
CA GLU A 275 -4.71 -9.77 -13.43
C GLU A 275 -4.36 -10.81 -14.49
N ARG A 276 -5.23 -11.01 -15.48
CA ARG A 276 -4.99 -12.00 -16.54
C ARG A 276 -3.83 -11.61 -17.44
N VAL A 277 -3.68 -10.32 -17.68
CA VAL A 277 -2.54 -9.78 -18.42
C VAL A 277 -1.27 -9.92 -17.60
N LEU A 278 -1.35 -9.65 -16.29
CA LEU A 278 -0.23 -9.83 -15.37
C LEU A 278 0.27 -11.27 -15.37
N ASP A 279 -0.63 -12.25 -15.22
CA ASP A 279 -0.31 -13.70 -15.28
C ASP A 279 0.32 -14.10 -16.63
N THR A 280 -0.21 -13.55 -17.72
CA THR A 280 0.29 -13.85 -19.07
C THR A 280 1.70 -13.32 -19.26
N VAL A 281 1.98 -12.08 -18.83
CA VAL A 281 3.30 -11.44 -18.96
C VAL A 281 4.29 -12.09 -18.02
N GLU A 282 3.90 -12.42 -16.79
CA GLU A 282 4.71 -13.19 -15.84
C GLU A 282 5.18 -14.50 -16.48
N ALA A 283 4.26 -15.32 -16.96
CA ALA A 283 4.60 -16.60 -17.59
C ALA A 283 5.52 -16.45 -18.82
N ARG A 284 5.35 -15.37 -19.60
CA ARG A 284 6.25 -15.07 -20.72
C ARG A 284 7.64 -14.69 -20.23
N ALA A 285 7.73 -13.81 -19.25
CA ALA A 285 9.00 -13.33 -18.68
C ALA A 285 9.83 -14.48 -18.12
N LEU A 286 9.21 -15.35 -17.30
CA LEU A 286 9.90 -16.51 -16.71
C LEU A 286 10.40 -17.47 -17.81
N ARG A 287 9.60 -17.75 -18.84
CA ARG A 287 10.04 -18.57 -19.99
C ARG A 287 11.21 -17.95 -20.76
N GLU A 288 11.29 -16.63 -20.92
CA GLU A 288 12.44 -16.01 -21.58
C GLU A 288 13.72 -16.16 -20.74
N VAL A 289 13.63 -16.11 -19.42
CA VAL A 289 14.76 -16.40 -18.53
C VAL A 289 15.22 -17.85 -18.70
N GLU A 290 14.31 -18.83 -18.67
CA GLU A 290 14.60 -20.25 -18.90
C GLU A 290 15.30 -20.48 -20.25
N ARG A 291 14.80 -19.85 -21.32
CA ARG A 291 15.39 -19.91 -22.66
C ARG A 291 16.81 -19.33 -22.69
N ALA A 292 17.06 -18.24 -21.98
CA ALA A 292 18.37 -17.61 -21.91
C ALA A 292 19.40 -18.51 -21.21
N VAL A 293 18.99 -19.16 -20.11
CA VAL A 293 19.82 -20.15 -19.39
C VAL A 293 20.14 -21.33 -20.32
N ALA A 294 19.11 -21.97 -20.89
CA ALA A 294 19.30 -23.10 -21.80
C ALA A 294 20.13 -22.73 -23.04
N ALA A 295 20.00 -21.51 -23.56
CA ALA A 295 20.83 -21.05 -24.67
C ALA A 295 22.30 -20.86 -24.28
N THR A 296 22.57 -20.53 -23.02
CA THR A 296 23.94 -20.38 -22.48
C THR A 296 24.57 -21.76 -22.28
N GLU A 297 23.83 -22.74 -21.75
CA GLU A 297 24.29 -24.12 -21.60
C GLU A 297 24.64 -24.75 -22.95
N ARG A 298 23.75 -24.63 -23.95
CA ARG A 298 24.02 -25.14 -25.33
C ARG A 298 25.24 -24.54 -26.00
N ARG A 299 25.72 -23.38 -25.55
CA ARG A 299 26.92 -22.74 -26.06
C ARG A 299 28.18 -23.08 -25.24
N SER A 300 27.98 -23.77 -24.11
CA SER A 300 29.12 -24.32 -23.35
C SER A 300 29.92 -25.27 -24.22
N ARG A 301 31.24 -25.19 -24.10
CA ARG A 301 32.19 -26.09 -24.82
C ARG A 301 32.67 -27.21 -23.91
N GLN A 302 32.26 -27.22 -22.65
CA GLN A 302 32.61 -28.28 -21.69
C GLN A 302 31.38 -29.12 -21.42
N ASP A 303 31.51 -30.42 -21.61
CA ASP A 303 30.45 -31.39 -21.32
C ASP A 303 30.06 -31.36 -19.84
N GLY A 304 28.77 -31.42 -19.56
CA GLY A 304 28.26 -31.40 -18.19
C GLY A 304 28.26 -30.04 -17.48
N SER A 305 28.56 -28.95 -18.19
CA SER A 305 28.43 -27.59 -17.62
C SER A 305 26.96 -27.16 -17.55
N VAL A 306 26.35 -27.39 -16.40
CA VAL A 306 24.92 -27.11 -16.13
C VAL A 306 24.81 -25.85 -15.26
N LEU A 307 23.78 -25.07 -15.51
CA LEU A 307 23.37 -23.94 -14.68
C LEU A 307 22.13 -24.31 -13.88
N SER A 308 22.12 -23.98 -12.61
CA SER A 308 20.90 -24.02 -11.77
C SER A 308 20.17 -22.70 -11.89
N LEU A 309 18.84 -22.76 -12.12
CA LEU A 309 17.98 -21.59 -12.18
C LEU A 309 16.95 -21.67 -11.08
N ARG A 310 16.84 -20.62 -10.26
CA ARG A 310 15.86 -20.50 -9.22
C ARG A 310 15.07 -19.21 -9.36
N PHE A 311 13.75 -19.33 -9.30
CA PHE A 311 12.81 -18.23 -9.17
C PHE A 311 12.30 -18.17 -7.74
N GLU A 312 12.47 -17.04 -7.08
CA GLU A 312 11.92 -16.74 -5.78
C GLU A 312 10.95 -15.56 -5.92
N ARG A 313 9.66 -15.80 -5.65
CA ARG A 313 8.68 -14.71 -5.64
C ARG A 313 8.86 -13.90 -4.36
N ILE A 314 9.32 -12.65 -4.50
CA ILE A 314 9.60 -11.73 -3.39
C ILE A 314 8.51 -10.66 -3.23
N GLY A 315 7.48 -10.69 -4.07
CA GLY A 315 6.30 -9.82 -3.96
C GLY A 315 5.17 -10.30 -4.86
N ASP A 316 3.95 -10.18 -4.32
CA ASP A 316 2.71 -10.63 -4.97
C ASP A 316 1.55 -9.74 -4.54
N ARG A 317 1.22 -8.76 -5.37
CA ARG A 317 0.08 -7.86 -5.15
C ARG A 317 -0.95 -8.10 -6.25
N PRO A 318 -2.18 -8.50 -5.90
CA PRO A 318 -3.22 -8.74 -6.91
C PRO A 318 -3.71 -7.42 -7.50
N SER A 319 -4.20 -7.46 -8.73
CA SER A 319 -4.96 -6.37 -9.33
C SER A 319 -6.46 -6.55 -9.13
N GLY A 320 -7.23 -5.51 -9.43
CA GLY A 320 -8.69 -5.56 -9.41
C GLY A 320 -9.31 -4.16 -9.45
N GLU A 321 -10.63 -4.10 -9.46
CA GLU A 321 -11.36 -2.84 -9.51
C GLU A 321 -12.60 -2.87 -8.60
N THR A 322 -12.77 -1.82 -7.81
CA THR A 322 -14.09 -1.46 -7.27
C THR A 322 -14.79 -0.60 -8.33
N PRO A 323 -15.89 -1.10 -8.92
CA PRO A 323 -16.54 -0.40 -10.04
C PRO A 323 -16.90 1.05 -9.71
N PRO A 324 -16.80 1.99 -10.66
CA PRO A 324 -17.23 3.38 -10.45
C PRO A 324 -18.68 3.54 -9.98
N THR A 325 -19.53 2.57 -10.31
CA THR A 325 -20.93 2.51 -9.88
C THR A 325 -21.14 1.98 -8.47
N SER A 326 -20.08 1.49 -7.81
CA SER A 326 -20.13 1.04 -6.42
C SER A 326 -20.59 2.17 -5.51
N PRO A 327 -21.48 1.90 -4.52
CA PRO A 327 -21.88 2.89 -3.54
C PRO A 327 -20.72 3.59 -2.83
N LEU A 328 -19.62 2.87 -2.55
CA LEU A 328 -18.43 3.41 -1.92
C LEU A 328 -17.73 4.44 -2.82
N VAL A 329 -17.50 4.10 -4.10
CA VAL A 329 -16.87 5.03 -5.06
C VAL A 329 -17.76 6.23 -5.31
N ALA A 330 -19.06 6.02 -5.47
CA ALA A 330 -20.02 7.11 -5.64
C ALA A 330 -20.05 8.06 -4.43
N ALA A 331 -19.96 7.52 -3.20
CA ALA A 331 -19.86 8.31 -1.97
C ALA A 331 -18.56 9.12 -1.92
N ALA A 332 -17.43 8.52 -2.25
CA ALA A 332 -16.14 9.20 -2.31
C ALA A 332 -16.13 10.33 -3.36
N CYS A 333 -16.70 10.09 -4.55
CA CYS A 333 -16.88 11.12 -5.58
C CYS A 333 -17.78 12.27 -5.09
N ALA A 334 -18.89 11.94 -4.43
CA ALA A 334 -19.79 12.96 -3.88
C ALA A 334 -19.12 13.79 -2.78
N ALA A 335 -18.36 13.14 -1.88
CA ALA A 335 -17.60 13.81 -0.83
C ALA A 335 -16.49 14.71 -1.41
N THR A 336 -15.83 14.27 -2.48
CA THR A 336 -14.82 15.08 -3.20
C THR A 336 -15.46 16.36 -3.80
N ARG A 337 -16.60 16.22 -4.47
CA ARG A 337 -17.33 17.40 -5.00
C ARG A 337 -17.86 18.30 -3.89
N PHE A 338 -18.28 17.72 -2.76
CA PHE A 338 -18.77 18.48 -1.62
C PHE A 338 -17.73 19.44 -1.03
N ILE A 339 -16.45 19.06 -1.05
CA ILE A 339 -15.33 19.94 -0.64
C ILE A 339 -14.84 20.86 -1.75
N GLY A 340 -15.52 20.93 -2.90
CA GLY A 340 -15.18 21.84 -4.02
C GLY A 340 -14.15 21.30 -5.00
N GLU A 341 -13.82 20.00 -4.94
CA GLU A 341 -12.84 19.36 -5.83
C GLU A 341 -13.50 18.43 -6.85
N GLU A 342 -12.88 18.24 -8.02
CA GLU A 342 -13.32 17.25 -9.00
C GLU A 342 -12.64 15.89 -8.74
N PRO A 343 -13.43 14.79 -8.58
CA PRO A 343 -12.89 13.47 -8.31
C PRO A 343 -12.15 12.89 -9.52
N GLU A 344 -11.00 12.30 -9.26
CA GLU A 344 -10.18 11.60 -10.24
C GLU A 344 -10.02 10.13 -9.86
N LEU A 345 -10.67 9.22 -10.64
CA LEU A 345 -10.54 7.77 -10.44
C LEU A 345 -9.21 7.28 -11.04
N THR A 346 -8.40 6.62 -10.22
CA THR A 346 -7.04 6.22 -10.59
C THR A 346 -6.73 4.77 -10.21
N ALA A 347 -5.60 4.27 -10.71
CA ALA A 347 -5.00 3.01 -10.30
C ALA A 347 -3.73 3.28 -9.47
N SER A 348 -3.55 2.54 -8.40
CA SER A 348 -2.32 2.50 -7.59
C SER A 348 -2.20 1.16 -6.88
N SER A 349 -1.01 0.86 -6.38
CA SER A 349 -0.80 -0.32 -5.53
C SER A 349 -0.78 0.16 -4.08
N THR A 350 -1.77 -0.25 -3.30
CA THR A 350 -2.02 0.17 -1.90
C THR A 350 -2.61 -0.99 -1.11
N ASP A 351 -2.82 -0.81 0.17
CA ASP A 351 -3.55 -1.77 1.03
C ASP A 351 -4.95 -2.13 0.47
N ALA A 352 -5.56 -1.28 -0.36
CA ALA A 352 -6.84 -1.56 -0.99
C ALA A 352 -6.78 -2.73 -2.02
N ASN A 353 -5.60 -3.10 -2.54
CA ASN A 353 -5.47 -4.18 -3.52
C ASN A 353 -6.05 -5.50 -3.02
N ILE A 354 -5.80 -5.85 -1.75
CA ILE A 354 -6.23 -7.13 -1.20
C ILE A 354 -7.75 -7.23 -1.10
N PRO A 355 -8.48 -6.31 -0.41
CA PRO A 355 -9.94 -6.40 -0.38
C PRO A 355 -10.57 -6.24 -1.77
N ILE A 356 -10.04 -5.41 -2.66
CA ILE A 356 -10.51 -5.31 -4.07
C ILE A 356 -10.46 -6.69 -4.74
N SER A 357 -9.34 -7.40 -4.64
CA SER A 357 -9.17 -8.72 -5.28
C SER A 357 -10.11 -9.79 -4.74
N LEU A 358 -10.62 -9.59 -3.52
CA LEU A 358 -11.60 -10.46 -2.87
C LEU A 358 -13.06 -10.04 -3.16
N GLY A 359 -13.27 -9.04 -4.00
CA GLY A 359 -14.60 -8.52 -4.33
C GLY A 359 -15.24 -7.68 -3.21
N ILE A 360 -14.47 -7.26 -2.22
CA ILE A 360 -14.93 -6.35 -1.15
C ILE A 360 -14.78 -4.92 -1.70
N PRO A 361 -15.84 -4.08 -1.64
CA PRO A 361 -15.74 -2.69 -2.03
C PRO A 361 -14.61 -1.98 -1.30
N ALA A 362 -13.57 -1.54 -2.01
CA ALA A 362 -12.41 -0.90 -1.39
C ALA A 362 -11.86 0.24 -2.26
N ILE A 363 -11.32 1.26 -1.60
CA ILE A 363 -10.66 2.42 -2.23
C ILE A 363 -9.49 2.87 -1.37
N ALA A 364 -8.55 3.61 -2.00
CA ALA A 364 -7.61 4.43 -1.23
C ALA A 364 -7.85 5.92 -1.52
N LEU A 365 -7.67 6.74 -0.49
CA LEU A 365 -7.86 8.19 -0.49
C LEU A 365 -6.62 8.87 0.09
N GLY A 366 -6.18 9.97 -0.50
CA GLY A 366 -5.23 10.86 0.15
C GLY A 366 -5.88 11.59 1.34
N ALA A 367 -5.08 11.89 2.36
CA ALA A 367 -5.51 12.50 3.62
C ALA A 367 -5.42 14.05 3.62
N GLY A 368 -5.54 14.68 2.45
CA GLY A 368 -5.45 16.15 2.30
C GLY A 368 -4.03 16.69 2.33
N GLY A 369 -3.91 17.99 2.13
CA GLY A 369 -2.62 18.66 2.00
C GLY A 369 -1.93 18.41 0.66
N ARG A 370 -0.68 18.87 0.55
CA ARG A 370 0.18 18.68 -0.62
C ARG A 370 1.51 18.09 -0.20
N SER A 371 2.13 17.31 -1.04
CA SER A 371 3.46 16.76 -0.80
C SER A 371 4.27 16.64 -2.09
N SER A 372 5.56 16.48 -1.93
CA SER A 372 6.47 16.06 -2.99
C SER A 372 7.70 15.38 -2.39
N GLY A 373 8.51 14.75 -3.25
CA GLY A 373 9.69 14.02 -2.80
C GLY A 373 9.36 12.72 -2.06
N VAL A 374 8.14 12.20 -2.19
CA VAL A 374 7.74 10.92 -1.59
C VAL A 374 8.75 9.83 -1.95
N HIS A 375 9.12 8.98 -0.99
CA HIS A 375 10.16 7.96 -1.07
C HIS A 375 11.60 8.51 -1.19
N THR A 376 11.81 9.81 -0.87
CA THR A 376 13.14 10.40 -0.77
C THR A 376 13.36 11.06 0.59
N PRO A 377 14.62 11.26 1.03
CA PRO A 377 14.89 12.00 2.27
C PRO A 377 14.42 13.46 2.27
N ASP A 378 14.18 14.02 1.08
CA ASP A 378 13.71 15.40 0.88
C ASP A 378 12.17 15.50 0.82
N GLU A 379 11.46 14.49 1.29
CA GLU A 379 10.01 14.47 1.37
C GLU A 379 9.49 15.63 2.23
N TRP A 380 8.44 16.29 1.75
CA TRP A 380 7.80 17.38 2.48
C TRP A 380 6.27 17.34 2.36
N TYR A 381 5.63 17.93 3.34
CA TYR A 381 4.18 18.12 3.44
C TYR A 381 3.84 19.60 3.65
N ASP A 382 2.80 20.07 2.97
CA ASP A 382 2.17 21.38 3.12
C ASP A 382 0.69 21.17 3.44
N ASN A 383 0.18 21.86 4.46
CA ASN A 383 -1.18 21.64 4.95
C ASN A 383 -2.28 22.36 4.15
N GLU A 384 -1.95 22.97 3.02
CA GLU A 384 -2.95 23.61 2.16
C GLU A 384 -3.96 22.56 1.65
N GLY A 385 -5.26 22.73 2.02
CA GLY A 385 -6.31 21.75 1.75
C GLY A 385 -6.28 20.51 2.65
N GLY A 386 -5.51 20.55 3.76
CA GLY A 386 -5.41 19.45 4.72
C GLY A 386 -6.74 19.15 5.43
N PRO A 387 -7.40 20.14 6.06
CA PRO A 387 -8.70 19.95 6.71
C PRO A 387 -9.80 19.51 5.74
N GLU A 388 -9.79 20.00 4.51
CA GLU A 388 -10.76 19.62 3.45
C GLU A 388 -10.60 18.14 3.08
N GLY A 389 -9.36 17.64 2.99
CA GLY A 389 -9.09 16.23 2.74
C GLY A 389 -9.58 15.31 3.86
N LEU A 390 -9.45 15.75 5.13
CA LEU A 390 -10.02 15.04 6.27
C LEU A 390 -11.55 15.06 6.26
N ASP A 391 -12.18 16.19 5.91
CA ASP A 391 -13.63 16.33 5.77
C ASP A 391 -14.16 15.35 4.70
N ARG A 392 -13.49 15.25 3.56
CA ARG A 392 -13.77 14.27 2.52
C ARG A 392 -13.70 12.83 3.04
N ALA A 393 -12.63 12.48 3.74
CA ALA A 393 -12.44 11.15 4.29
C ALA A 393 -13.52 10.79 5.31
N LEU A 394 -13.87 11.72 6.21
CA LEU A 394 -14.95 11.58 7.18
C LEU A 394 -16.30 11.32 6.49
N LEU A 395 -16.67 12.15 5.52
CA LEU A 395 -17.95 12.03 4.81
C LEU A 395 -18.03 10.71 4.01
N THR A 396 -16.92 10.28 3.40
CA THR A 396 -16.84 8.99 2.71
C THR A 396 -17.01 7.82 3.68
N LEU A 397 -16.33 7.86 4.82
CA LEU A 397 -16.43 6.83 5.87
C LEU A 397 -17.85 6.73 6.42
N LEU A 398 -18.46 7.87 6.76
CA LEU A 398 -19.81 7.92 7.31
C LEU A 398 -20.87 7.47 6.29
N ALA A 399 -20.68 7.80 5.00
CA ALA A 399 -21.55 7.31 3.94
C ALA A 399 -21.46 5.77 3.78
N ALA A 400 -20.28 5.19 3.97
CA ALA A 400 -20.07 3.73 3.94
C ALA A 400 -20.60 3.03 5.21
N ALA A 401 -20.37 3.61 6.38
CA ALA A 401 -20.84 3.07 7.65
C ALA A 401 -22.36 3.21 7.83
N GLY A 402 -22.96 4.21 7.17
CA GLY A 402 -24.35 4.60 7.36
C GLY A 402 -24.54 5.39 8.64
N VAL A 403 -25.30 6.48 8.56
CA VAL A 403 -25.74 7.29 9.70
C VAL A 403 -27.27 7.33 9.66
N GLU A 404 -27.91 7.08 10.80
CA GLU A 404 -29.36 7.24 10.93
C GLU A 404 -29.71 8.74 10.84
N MET A 405 -30.67 9.07 9.94
CA MET A 405 -31.05 10.45 9.65
C MET A 405 -32.24 10.88 10.48
#